data_5142ed906d21611c3053b577414e2232
#
_entry.id   5142ed906d21611c3053b577414e2232
#
_cell.length_a   1.000
_cell.length_b   1.000
_cell.length_c   1.000
_cell.angle_alpha   90.00
_cell.angle_beta   90.00
_cell.angle_gamma   90.00
#
_symmetry.space_group_name_H-M   'P 1'
#
loop_
_entity.id
_entity.type
_entity.pdbx_description
1 polymer ?
#
loop_
_entity_poly.entity_id
_entity_poly.type
_entity_poly.pdbx_seq_one_letter_code
_entity_poly.pdbx_strand_id
1 'polypeptide(L)'
;MPRSADQLMQIVKGRLHNTGGPGLINSPFEDTAVQLASRKVAAVSGDARRVLELCRRGAELAEARVRKQEKELEREKENMHNGQGAMDADFFGARNVTRPEKKRSNAVDIKDIQTAQREMFQTPHMHLLEAASRHERIFLAALVMELRRSGLSDACITNVMRTHEQLCRQFDEPLPPAGAAAAIACRLASIRLLLADPGRKRSAQRVSLNVPRDDVVYALKQRENNAAKAAAAAMKEKGLKTGAVSKEEFA
;
A
#
# COMPACT_ATOMS: atom_id res chain seq x y z
N MET A 1 16.65 -13.98 -3.82
CA MET A 1 17.13 -12.59 -3.65
C MET A 1 16.03 -11.64 -4.09
N PRO A 2 15.60 -10.68 -3.27
CA PRO A 2 14.66 -9.64 -3.70
C PRO A 2 15.31 -8.77 -4.78
N ARG A 3 14.55 -8.42 -5.82
CA ARG A 3 15.02 -7.60 -6.93
C ARG A 3 15.06 -6.13 -6.55
N SER A 4 16.03 -5.38 -7.10
CA SER A 4 16.08 -3.92 -6.93
C SER A 4 14.96 -3.23 -7.73
N ALA A 5 14.66 -1.97 -7.39
CA ALA A 5 13.66 -1.18 -8.10
C ALA A 5 13.98 -1.06 -9.61
N ASP A 6 15.26 -0.90 -9.95
CA ASP A 6 15.71 -0.76 -11.35
C ASP A 6 15.54 -2.06 -12.14
N GLN A 7 15.86 -3.21 -11.51
CA GLN A 7 15.62 -4.52 -12.13
C GLN A 7 14.12 -4.77 -12.37
N LEU A 8 13.28 -4.41 -11.40
CA LEU A 8 11.83 -4.51 -11.54
C LEU A 8 11.32 -3.60 -12.66
N MET A 9 11.80 -2.37 -12.73
CA MET A 9 11.44 -1.42 -13.78
C MET A 9 11.81 -1.94 -15.17
N GLN A 10 13.00 -2.51 -15.34
CA GLN A 10 13.43 -3.12 -16.61
C GLN A 10 12.53 -4.29 -17.02
N ILE A 11 12.16 -5.16 -16.07
CA ILE A 11 11.26 -6.29 -16.33
C ILE A 11 9.88 -5.79 -16.78
N VAL A 12 9.33 -4.78 -16.10
CA VAL A 12 8.02 -4.20 -16.44
C VAL A 12 8.08 -3.54 -17.82
N LYS A 13 9.08 -2.71 -18.08
CA LYS A 13 9.26 -2.07 -19.41
C LYS A 13 9.38 -3.11 -20.52
N GLY A 14 10.20 -4.14 -20.33
CA GLY A 14 10.35 -5.23 -21.31
C GLY A 14 9.03 -5.99 -21.58
N ARG A 15 8.19 -6.17 -20.57
CA ARG A 15 6.87 -6.79 -20.75
C ARG A 15 5.87 -5.87 -21.43
N LEU A 16 5.86 -4.59 -21.10
CA LEU A 16 4.98 -3.60 -21.70
C LEU A 16 5.31 -3.37 -23.19
N HIS A 17 6.59 -3.37 -23.56
CA HIS A 17 7.01 -3.29 -24.97
C HIS A 17 6.57 -4.51 -25.80
N ASN A 18 6.58 -5.70 -25.22
CA ASN A 18 6.20 -6.92 -25.92
C ASN A 18 4.68 -7.09 -26.08
N THR A 19 3.85 -6.36 -25.35
CA THR A 19 2.39 -6.39 -25.46
C THR A 19 1.86 -5.33 -26.43
N GLY A 20 2.64 -4.30 -26.77
CA GLY A 20 2.31 -3.33 -27.82
C GLY A 20 2.61 -3.94 -29.18
N GLY A 21 1.57 -4.19 -30.01
CA GLY A 21 1.76 -4.64 -31.39
C GLY A 21 2.64 -3.67 -32.20
N PRO A 22 3.14 -4.09 -33.38
CA PRO A 22 3.97 -3.25 -34.25
C PRO A 22 3.17 -2.03 -34.71
N GLY A 23 3.30 -0.92 -34.02
CA GLY A 23 2.58 0.34 -34.30
C GLY A 23 2.25 1.21 -33.09
N LEU A 24 2.27 0.68 -31.88
CA LEU A 24 2.09 1.51 -30.68
C LEU A 24 3.45 2.04 -30.20
N ILE A 25 3.79 3.23 -30.64
CA ILE A 25 5.03 3.95 -30.27
C ILE A 25 4.97 4.47 -28.81
N ASN A 26 3.78 4.51 -28.20
CA ASN A 26 3.61 5.04 -26.85
C ASN A 26 3.22 3.94 -25.87
N SER A 27 4.04 3.75 -24.85
CA SER A 27 3.67 2.94 -23.69
C SER A 27 2.38 3.49 -23.07
N PRO A 28 1.38 2.62 -22.74
CA PRO A 28 0.17 3.07 -22.06
C PRO A 28 0.42 3.56 -20.62
N PHE A 29 1.65 3.53 -20.16
CA PHE A 29 2.07 3.96 -18.82
C PHE A 29 3.01 5.14 -18.90
N GLU A 30 2.82 6.12 -18.03
CA GLU A 30 3.85 7.11 -17.75
C GLU A 30 5.08 6.45 -17.11
N ASP A 31 6.28 6.85 -17.51
CA ASP A 31 7.54 6.37 -16.92
C ASP A 31 7.59 6.58 -15.39
N THR A 32 7.06 7.68 -14.92
CA THR A 32 6.92 8.02 -13.50
C THR A 32 6.03 7.04 -12.74
N ALA A 33 4.94 6.58 -13.37
CA ALA A 33 4.01 5.60 -12.81
C ALA A 33 4.69 4.21 -12.67
N VAL A 34 5.41 3.76 -13.69
CA VAL A 34 6.18 2.51 -13.67
C VAL A 34 7.29 2.56 -12.62
N GLN A 35 7.99 3.70 -12.52
CA GLN A 35 9.04 3.89 -11.52
C GLN A 35 8.48 3.84 -10.10
N LEU A 36 7.34 4.49 -9.86
CA LEU A 36 6.67 4.45 -8.55
C LEU A 36 6.25 3.03 -8.19
N ALA A 37 5.61 2.30 -9.11
CA ALA A 37 5.20 0.91 -8.91
C ALA A 37 6.39 0.03 -8.54
N SER A 38 7.49 0.12 -9.30
CA SER A 38 8.70 -0.65 -9.08
C SER A 38 9.35 -0.35 -7.72
N ARG A 39 9.48 0.93 -7.35
CA ARG A 39 10.03 1.35 -6.04
C ARG A 39 9.17 0.85 -4.87
N LYS A 40 7.85 0.96 -4.98
CA LYS A 40 6.92 0.52 -3.93
C LYS A 40 7.00 -0.98 -3.69
N VAL A 41 7.01 -1.78 -4.76
CA VAL A 41 7.09 -3.24 -4.63
C VAL A 41 8.49 -3.69 -4.21
N ALA A 42 9.57 -3.05 -4.69
CA ALA A 42 10.92 -3.34 -4.24
C ALA A 42 11.09 -3.13 -2.72
N ALA A 43 10.47 -2.10 -2.16
CA ALA A 43 10.52 -1.82 -0.73
C ALA A 43 9.82 -2.89 0.13
N VAL A 44 8.89 -3.65 -0.44
CA VAL A 44 8.08 -4.66 0.28
C VAL A 44 8.62 -6.07 0.04
N SER A 45 8.64 -6.52 -1.22
CA SER A 45 8.91 -7.92 -1.57
C SER A 45 9.99 -8.10 -2.64
N GLY A 46 10.14 -7.15 -3.55
CA GLY A 46 11.00 -7.30 -4.72
C GLY A 46 10.48 -8.34 -5.74
N ASP A 47 9.18 -8.68 -5.69
CA ASP A 47 8.58 -9.67 -6.60
C ASP A 47 8.04 -8.99 -7.87
N ALA A 48 8.57 -9.44 -9.03
CA ALA A 48 8.17 -8.94 -10.34
C ALA A 48 6.70 -9.22 -10.67
N ARG A 49 6.12 -10.31 -10.16
CA ARG A 49 4.70 -10.63 -10.38
C ARG A 49 3.81 -9.58 -9.76
N ARG A 50 4.11 -9.16 -8.53
CA ARG A 50 3.36 -8.10 -7.83
C ARG A 50 3.43 -6.76 -8.55
N VAL A 51 4.57 -6.40 -9.15
CA VAL A 51 4.66 -5.16 -9.95
C VAL A 51 3.76 -5.24 -11.17
N LEU A 52 3.77 -6.36 -11.89
CA LEU A 52 2.92 -6.56 -13.06
C LEU A 52 1.44 -6.55 -12.72
N GLU A 53 1.06 -7.16 -11.60
CA GLU A 53 -0.31 -7.14 -11.09
C GLU A 53 -0.76 -5.72 -10.71
N LEU A 54 0.12 -4.95 -10.06
CA LEU A 54 -0.11 -3.54 -9.73
C LEU A 54 -0.29 -2.70 -11.01
N CYS A 55 0.55 -2.91 -12.02
CA CYS A 55 0.43 -2.24 -13.31
C CYS A 55 -0.88 -2.62 -14.01
N ARG A 56 -1.24 -3.91 -14.03
CA ARG A 56 -2.52 -4.38 -14.58
C ARG A 56 -3.70 -3.67 -13.93
N ARG A 57 -3.72 -3.64 -12.58
CA ARG A 57 -4.81 -2.96 -11.85
C ARG A 57 -4.82 -1.46 -12.13
N GLY A 58 -3.66 -0.83 -12.22
CA GLY A 58 -3.54 0.57 -12.63
C GLY A 58 -4.12 0.86 -14.01
N ALA A 59 -3.89 -0.04 -14.98
CA ALA A 59 -4.48 0.05 -16.32
C ALA A 59 -6.00 -0.07 -16.28
N GLU A 60 -6.55 -1.03 -15.54
CA GLU A 60 -8.01 -1.19 -15.35
C GLU A 60 -8.66 0.08 -14.78
N LEU A 61 -8.00 0.72 -13.80
CA LEU A 61 -8.49 1.97 -13.20
C LEU A 61 -8.41 3.15 -14.18
N ALA A 62 -7.35 3.24 -14.97
CA ALA A 62 -7.22 4.26 -16.01
C ALA A 62 -8.30 4.11 -17.09
N GLU A 63 -8.56 2.88 -17.56
CA GLU A 63 -9.67 2.60 -18.49
C GLU A 63 -11.03 2.97 -17.89
N ALA A 64 -11.29 2.63 -16.64
CA ALA A 64 -12.53 2.98 -15.95
C ALA A 64 -12.70 4.50 -15.84
N ARG A 65 -11.60 5.23 -15.59
CA ARG A 65 -11.57 6.69 -15.57
C ARG A 65 -11.91 7.29 -16.92
N VAL A 66 -11.31 6.79 -18.01
CA VAL A 66 -11.56 7.25 -19.37
C VAL A 66 -13.03 7.02 -19.76
N ARG A 67 -13.53 5.80 -19.53
CA ARG A 67 -14.95 5.47 -19.81
C ARG A 67 -15.93 6.34 -19.02
N LYS A 68 -15.60 6.70 -17.79
CA LYS A 68 -16.45 7.59 -16.99
C LYS A 68 -16.46 9.00 -17.57
N GLN A 69 -15.31 9.51 -17.99
CA GLN A 69 -15.20 10.82 -18.62
C GLN A 69 -15.93 10.90 -19.97
N GLU A 70 -15.86 9.83 -20.78
CA GLU A 70 -16.59 9.73 -22.04
C GLU A 70 -18.11 9.80 -21.80
N LYS A 71 -18.63 9.03 -20.86
CA LYS A 71 -20.05 9.05 -20.50
C LYS A 71 -20.51 10.40 -19.94
N GLU A 72 -19.68 11.08 -19.16
CA GLU A 72 -19.98 12.43 -18.67
C GLU A 72 -20.06 13.43 -19.83
N LEU A 73 -19.15 13.33 -20.78
CA LEU A 73 -19.12 14.17 -21.98
C LEU A 73 -20.33 13.93 -22.91
N GLU A 74 -20.75 12.67 -23.06
CA GLU A 74 -21.95 12.31 -23.81
C GLU A 74 -23.20 12.91 -23.16
N ARG A 75 -23.34 12.80 -21.84
CA ARG A 75 -24.44 13.42 -21.09
C ARG A 75 -24.45 14.94 -21.19
N GLU A 76 -23.29 15.57 -21.15
CA GLU A 76 -23.20 17.03 -21.34
C GLU A 76 -23.64 17.43 -22.76
N LYS A 77 -23.30 16.66 -23.79
CA LYS A 77 -23.73 16.88 -25.17
C LYS A 77 -25.23 16.68 -25.36
N GLU A 78 -25.81 15.64 -24.75
CA GLU A 78 -27.25 15.37 -24.77
C GLU A 78 -28.04 16.48 -24.06
N ASN A 79 -27.55 16.98 -22.91
CA ASN A 79 -28.17 18.09 -22.20
C ASN A 79 -28.08 19.41 -22.98
N MET A 80 -27.01 19.67 -23.71
CA MET A 80 -26.90 20.82 -24.61
C MET A 80 -27.86 20.72 -25.79
N HIS A 81 -28.09 19.52 -26.31
CA HIS A 81 -29.01 19.32 -27.45
C HIS A 81 -30.49 19.43 -27.06
N ASN A 82 -30.84 19.01 -25.83
CA ASN A 82 -32.20 19.13 -25.27
C ASN A 82 -32.51 20.53 -24.75
N GLY A 83 -31.53 21.42 -24.59
CA GLY A 83 -31.70 22.79 -24.10
C GLY A 83 -32.01 23.84 -25.18
N GLN A 84 -32.06 23.49 -26.47
CA GLN A 84 -32.36 24.39 -27.59
C GLN A 84 -33.86 24.43 -27.93
N GLY A 85 -34.69 24.66 -26.92
CA GLY A 85 -36.10 24.99 -27.07
C GLY A 85 -36.45 26.22 -26.24
N ALA A 86 -36.37 27.38 -26.89
CA ALA A 86 -36.93 28.69 -26.52
C ALA A 86 -35.93 29.76 -26.00
N MET A 87 -35.81 30.74 -26.89
CA MET A 87 -35.76 32.19 -26.68
C MET A 87 -34.44 32.88 -26.31
N ASP A 88 -34.22 33.78 -27.22
CA ASP A 88 -33.69 35.15 -27.20
C ASP A 88 -32.20 35.34 -27.45
N ALA A 89 -31.96 35.77 -28.68
CA ALA A 89 -30.78 36.52 -29.11
C ALA A 89 -30.75 37.86 -28.33
N ASP A 90 -29.52 38.30 -28.06
CA ASP A 90 -29.13 39.59 -27.54
C ASP A 90 -28.76 39.61 -26.05
N PHE A 91 -27.53 39.24 -25.77
CA PHE A 91 -26.66 40.10 -24.96
C PHE A 91 -25.19 39.77 -25.18
N PHE A 92 -24.45 40.69 -25.67
CA PHE A 92 -23.02 40.78 -25.85
C PHE A 92 -22.21 40.29 -24.64
N GLY A 93 -21.18 39.49 -24.89
CA GLY A 93 -20.15 39.23 -23.92
C GLY A 93 -19.28 38.04 -24.28
N ALA A 94 -18.50 38.14 -25.34
CA ALA A 94 -17.43 37.20 -25.64
C ALA A 94 -16.39 37.18 -24.50
N ARG A 95 -16.65 36.42 -23.44
CA ARG A 95 -15.58 35.93 -22.57
C ARG A 95 -15.13 34.58 -23.10
N ASN A 96 -14.11 34.67 -23.94
CA ASN A 96 -13.30 33.54 -24.37
C ASN A 96 -12.61 32.99 -23.13
N VAL A 97 -13.34 32.22 -22.30
CA VAL A 97 -12.75 31.38 -21.26
C VAL A 97 -12.15 30.21 -22.02
N THR A 98 -10.94 30.37 -22.48
CA THR A 98 -10.07 29.27 -22.86
C THR A 98 -9.86 28.41 -21.61
N ARG A 99 -10.82 27.49 -21.40
CA ARG A 99 -10.65 26.41 -20.43
C ARG A 99 -9.38 25.67 -20.87
N PRO A 100 -8.33 25.57 -20.07
CA PRO A 100 -7.13 24.87 -20.49
C PRO A 100 -7.57 23.45 -20.84
N GLU A 101 -7.47 23.09 -22.12
CA GLU A 101 -7.65 21.71 -22.58
C GLU A 101 -6.60 20.87 -21.86
N LYS A 102 -7.01 20.29 -20.74
CA LYS A 102 -6.22 19.32 -20.00
C LYS A 102 -6.08 18.14 -20.96
N LYS A 103 -4.93 18.06 -21.67
CA LYS A 103 -4.58 16.94 -22.56
C LYS A 103 -5.00 15.66 -21.87
N ARG A 104 -6.02 15.02 -22.40
CA ARG A 104 -6.55 13.75 -21.88
C ARG A 104 -5.50 12.69 -22.20
N SER A 105 -4.58 12.47 -21.27
CA SER A 105 -3.65 11.36 -21.41
C SER A 105 -4.42 10.08 -21.09
N ASN A 106 -4.65 9.24 -22.07
CA ASN A 106 -5.15 7.87 -21.87
C ASN A 106 -4.09 7.01 -21.17
N ALA A 107 -2.95 7.59 -20.83
CA ALA A 107 -1.88 6.92 -20.13
C ALA A 107 -2.23 6.72 -18.64
N VAL A 108 -1.75 5.63 -18.09
CA VAL A 108 -1.82 5.31 -16.66
C VAL A 108 -0.97 6.31 -15.90
N ASP A 109 -1.61 7.09 -15.02
CA ASP A 109 -1.00 8.14 -14.22
C ASP A 109 -0.54 7.58 -12.85
N ILE A 110 0.29 8.34 -12.17
CA ILE A 110 0.74 8.07 -10.79
C ILE A 110 -0.45 7.83 -9.84
N LYS A 111 -1.54 8.58 -10.02
CA LYS A 111 -2.76 8.45 -9.21
C LYS A 111 -3.43 7.10 -9.35
N ASP A 112 -3.46 6.56 -10.58
CA ASP A 112 -4.04 5.25 -10.87
C ASP A 112 -3.23 4.16 -10.17
N ILE A 113 -1.88 4.24 -10.21
CA ILE A 113 -0.99 3.32 -9.49
C ILE A 113 -1.13 3.44 -7.97
N GLN A 114 -1.28 4.64 -7.42
CA GLN A 114 -1.49 4.82 -5.99
C GLN A 114 -2.84 4.26 -5.53
N THR A 115 -3.88 4.40 -6.34
CA THR A 115 -5.21 3.84 -6.06
C THR A 115 -5.18 2.32 -6.16
N ALA A 116 -4.58 1.78 -7.22
CA ALA A 116 -4.37 0.35 -7.39
C ALA A 116 -3.59 -0.25 -6.21
N GLN A 117 -2.54 0.43 -5.75
CA GLN A 117 -1.78 0.01 -4.59
C GLN A 117 -2.66 -0.04 -3.32
N ARG A 118 -3.48 0.99 -3.07
CA ARG A 118 -4.40 0.99 -1.93
C ARG A 118 -5.36 -0.20 -2.00
N GLU A 119 -5.99 -0.43 -3.14
CA GLU A 119 -6.95 -1.52 -3.32
C GLU A 119 -6.30 -2.90 -3.13
N MET A 120 -5.09 -3.12 -3.64
CA MET A 120 -4.35 -4.36 -3.44
C MET A 120 -4.02 -4.64 -1.97
N PHE A 121 -3.83 -3.60 -1.17
CA PHE A 121 -3.50 -3.71 0.26
C PHE A 121 -4.70 -3.48 1.19
N GLN A 122 -5.90 -3.18 0.67
CA GLN A 122 -7.16 -3.07 1.44
C GLN A 122 -7.89 -4.41 1.57
N THR A 123 -7.16 -5.49 1.80
CA THR A 123 -7.76 -6.80 2.05
C THR A 123 -8.21 -6.89 3.51
N PRO A 124 -9.24 -7.68 3.86
CA PRO A 124 -9.74 -7.79 5.22
C PRO A 124 -8.65 -8.15 6.24
N HIS A 125 -7.68 -8.98 5.86
CA HIS A 125 -6.58 -9.34 6.74
C HIS A 125 -5.60 -8.18 7.00
N MET A 126 -5.51 -7.19 6.10
CA MET A 126 -4.68 -6.00 6.32
C MET A 126 -5.24 -5.14 7.45
N HIS A 127 -6.55 -4.97 7.54
CA HIS A 127 -7.17 -4.26 8.66
C HIS A 127 -6.91 -4.96 10.00
N LEU A 128 -6.92 -6.31 10.00
CA LEU A 128 -6.58 -7.09 11.20
C LEU A 128 -5.10 -6.92 11.59
N LEU A 129 -4.19 -6.89 10.61
CA LEU A 129 -2.76 -6.65 10.84
C LEU A 129 -2.50 -5.20 11.34
N GLU A 130 -3.22 -4.22 10.82
CA GLU A 130 -3.15 -2.84 11.27
C GLU A 130 -3.69 -2.65 12.70
N ALA A 131 -4.77 -3.36 13.05
CA ALA A 131 -5.37 -3.35 14.37
C ALA A 131 -4.60 -4.17 15.42
N ALA A 132 -3.62 -4.98 15.01
CA ALA A 132 -2.84 -5.84 15.89
C ALA A 132 -2.12 -5.05 16.98
N SER A 133 -2.14 -5.57 18.21
CA SER A 133 -1.42 -5.01 19.35
C SER A 133 0.10 -5.04 19.16
N ARG A 134 0.83 -4.32 19.99
CA ARG A 134 2.29 -4.24 19.85
C ARG A 134 2.97 -5.61 19.98
N HIS A 135 2.61 -6.40 20.98
CA HIS A 135 3.14 -7.75 21.14
C HIS A 135 2.72 -8.72 20.03
N GLU A 136 1.49 -8.60 19.50
CA GLU A 136 1.07 -9.39 18.35
C GLU A 136 1.92 -9.08 17.10
N ARG A 137 2.25 -7.82 16.88
CA ARG A 137 3.14 -7.41 15.78
C ARG A 137 4.56 -7.92 15.94
N ILE A 138 5.12 -7.83 17.17
CA ILE A 138 6.46 -8.40 17.46
C ILE A 138 6.43 -9.92 17.26
N PHE A 139 5.34 -10.60 17.64
CA PHE A 139 5.17 -12.03 17.42
C PHE A 139 5.12 -12.38 15.93
N LEU A 140 4.36 -11.62 15.14
CA LEU A 140 4.32 -11.79 13.68
C LEU A 140 5.68 -11.51 13.03
N ALA A 141 6.41 -10.50 13.49
CA ALA A 141 7.78 -10.23 13.05
C ALA A 141 8.72 -11.40 13.37
N ALA A 142 8.65 -11.94 14.59
CA ALA A 142 9.41 -13.10 15.02
C ALA A 142 9.12 -14.33 14.14
N LEU A 143 7.84 -14.59 13.85
CA LEU A 143 7.43 -15.68 12.98
C LEU A 143 7.99 -15.49 11.56
N VAL A 144 7.86 -14.30 10.97
CA VAL A 144 8.43 -14.01 9.64
C VAL A 144 9.94 -14.23 9.62
N MET A 145 10.66 -13.84 10.68
CA MET A 145 12.11 -14.05 10.79
C MET A 145 12.45 -15.54 10.84
N GLU A 146 11.72 -16.33 11.64
CA GLU A 146 11.93 -17.77 11.76
C GLU A 146 11.65 -18.50 10.43
N LEU A 147 10.57 -18.13 9.74
CA LEU A 147 10.25 -18.67 8.42
C LEU A 147 11.30 -18.32 7.35
N ARG A 148 11.90 -17.13 7.43
CA ARG A 148 13.01 -16.74 6.54
C ARG A 148 14.29 -17.51 6.85
N ARG A 149 14.59 -17.71 8.14
CA ARG A 149 15.79 -18.41 8.58
C ARG A 149 15.74 -19.89 8.23
N SER A 150 14.60 -20.53 8.42
CA SER A 150 14.41 -21.97 8.14
C SER A 150 14.20 -22.26 6.64
N GLY A 151 13.70 -21.30 5.87
CA GLY A 151 13.26 -21.52 4.48
C GLY A 151 11.97 -22.37 4.36
N LEU A 152 11.36 -22.75 5.48
CA LEU A 152 10.15 -23.57 5.54
C LEU A 152 8.89 -22.69 5.55
N SER A 153 7.74 -23.30 5.28
CA SER A 153 6.42 -22.66 5.35
C SER A 153 5.88 -22.55 6.78
N ASP A 154 6.44 -23.30 7.71
CA ASP A 154 6.01 -23.40 9.11
C ASP A 154 7.22 -23.34 10.06
N ALA A 155 6.99 -22.90 11.29
CA ALA A 155 7.99 -22.78 12.34
C ALA A 155 7.51 -23.42 13.65
N CYS A 156 8.46 -23.88 14.47
CA CYS A 156 8.13 -24.36 15.81
C CYS A 156 7.79 -23.17 16.70
N ILE A 157 6.67 -23.26 17.43
CA ILE A 157 6.20 -22.17 18.30
C ILE A 157 7.25 -21.77 19.37
N THR A 158 8.02 -22.73 19.87
CA THR A 158 9.08 -22.47 20.86
C THR A 158 10.18 -21.57 20.30
N ASN A 159 10.55 -21.77 19.02
CA ASN A 159 11.55 -20.92 18.37
C ASN A 159 10.99 -19.50 18.14
N VAL A 160 9.73 -19.41 17.71
CA VAL A 160 9.06 -18.13 17.52
C VAL A 160 8.96 -17.36 18.85
N MET A 161 8.61 -18.04 19.95
CA MET A 161 8.57 -17.43 21.28
C MET A 161 9.94 -16.90 21.72
N ARG A 162 11.01 -17.68 21.50
CA ARG A 162 12.39 -17.25 21.81
C ARG A 162 12.78 -16.00 21.02
N THR A 163 12.48 -16.00 19.72
CA THR A 163 12.75 -14.85 18.85
C THR A 163 11.88 -13.64 19.23
N HIS A 164 10.63 -13.86 19.65
CA HIS A 164 9.76 -12.81 20.19
C HIS A 164 10.37 -12.15 21.43
N GLU A 165 10.86 -12.95 22.41
CA GLU A 165 11.54 -12.42 23.60
C GLU A 165 12.80 -11.63 23.25
N GLN A 166 13.60 -12.11 22.27
CA GLN A 166 14.79 -11.40 21.80
C GLN A 166 14.42 -10.04 21.18
N LEU A 167 13.37 -10.00 20.36
CA LEU A 167 12.88 -8.75 19.77
C LEU A 167 12.33 -7.79 20.83
N CYS A 168 11.59 -8.28 21.82
CA CYS A 168 11.13 -7.44 22.93
C CYS A 168 12.30 -6.76 23.64
N ARG A 169 13.38 -7.50 23.94
CA ARG A 169 14.59 -6.92 24.55
C ARG A 169 15.30 -5.92 23.61
N GLN A 170 15.32 -6.19 22.31
CA GLN A 170 15.97 -5.31 21.33
C GLN A 170 15.20 -3.98 21.15
N PHE A 171 13.88 -4.00 21.30
CA PHE A 171 13.02 -2.82 21.15
C PHE A 171 12.65 -2.15 22.47
N ASP A 172 13.31 -2.49 23.59
CA ASP A 172 13.01 -2.00 24.95
C ASP A 172 11.53 -2.18 25.34
N GLU A 173 10.92 -3.27 24.87
CA GLU A 173 9.55 -3.62 25.21
C GLU A 173 9.50 -4.51 26.46
N PRO A 174 8.53 -4.30 27.35
CA PRO A 174 8.35 -5.16 28.50
C PRO A 174 8.12 -6.60 28.05
N LEU A 175 8.82 -7.54 28.68
CA LEU A 175 8.59 -8.95 28.39
C LEU A 175 7.18 -9.36 28.83
N PRO A 176 6.41 -10.02 27.97
CA PRO A 176 5.10 -10.49 28.34
C PRO A 176 5.19 -11.55 29.46
N PRO A 177 4.21 -11.63 30.37
CA PRO A 177 4.20 -12.62 31.43
C PRO A 177 4.20 -14.04 30.87
N ALA A 178 4.63 -15.00 31.70
CA ALA A 178 4.68 -16.41 31.27
C ALA A 178 3.32 -16.88 30.75
N GLY A 179 3.32 -17.46 29.55
CA GLY A 179 2.10 -17.92 28.86
C GLY A 179 1.42 -16.88 27.97
N ALA A 180 1.72 -15.59 28.07
CA ALA A 180 1.11 -14.57 27.23
C ALA A 180 1.46 -14.74 25.74
N ALA A 181 2.68 -15.18 25.43
CA ALA A 181 3.06 -15.47 24.04
C ALA A 181 2.20 -16.59 23.42
N ALA A 182 1.83 -17.59 24.24
CA ALA A 182 0.88 -18.63 23.79
C ALA A 182 -0.54 -18.06 23.58
N ALA A 183 -0.99 -17.16 24.46
CA ALA A 183 -2.28 -16.49 24.31
C ALA A 183 -2.30 -15.61 23.04
N ILE A 184 -1.20 -14.90 22.75
CA ILE A 184 -1.03 -14.13 21.50
C ILE A 184 -1.16 -15.05 20.29
N ALA A 185 -0.47 -16.20 20.28
CA ALA A 185 -0.56 -17.15 19.19
C ALA A 185 -1.99 -17.70 19.03
N CYS A 186 -2.69 -18.03 20.11
CA CYS A 186 -4.09 -18.47 20.09
C CYS A 186 -5.01 -17.37 19.51
N ARG A 187 -4.84 -16.12 19.92
CA ARG A 187 -5.62 -15.01 19.42
C ARG A 187 -5.38 -14.79 17.91
N LEU A 188 -4.13 -14.78 17.47
CA LEU A 188 -3.80 -14.66 16.06
C LEU A 188 -4.34 -15.83 15.23
N ALA A 189 -4.41 -17.03 15.80
CA ALA A 189 -5.04 -18.20 15.17
C ALA A 189 -6.58 -18.06 15.11
N SER A 190 -7.22 -17.54 16.15
CA SER A 190 -8.68 -17.32 16.17
C SER A 190 -9.16 -16.32 15.11
N ILE A 191 -8.38 -15.29 14.83
CA ILE A 191 -8.64 -14.32 13.75
C ILE A 191 -8.08 -14.78 12.38
N ARG A 192 -7.62 -16.02 12.29
CA ARG A 192 -7.12 -16.65 11.07
C ARG A 192 -5.92 -15.96 10.40
N LEU A 193 -5.13 -15.25 11.14
CA LEU A 193 -3.83 -14.75 10.65
C LEU A 193 -2.75 -15.83 10.71
N LEU A 194 -2.89 -16.77 11.66
CA LEU A 194 -2.03 -17.94 11.82
C LEU A 194 -2.81 -19.25 11.66
N LEU A 195 -2.11 -20.26 11.22
CA LEU A 195 -2.54 -21.66 11.33
C LEU A 195 -1.64 -22.35 12.35
N ALA A 196 -2.26 -22.98 13.33
CA ALA A 196 -1.57 -23.79 14.34
C ALA A 196 -1.95 -25.25 14.15
N ASP A 197 -0.97 -26.13 14.18
CA ASP A 197 -1.18 -27.57 14.03
C ASP A 197 -1.88 -28.12 15.31
N PRO A 198 -3.13 -28.63 15.21
CA PRO A 198 -3.82 -29.19 16.36
C PRO A 198 -3.25 -30.58 16.70
N GLY A 199 -3.04 -30.86 17.94
CA GLY A 199 -2.78 -32.23 18.41
C GLY A 199 -1.34 -32.58 18.77
N ARG A 200 -0.37 -31.70 18.61
CA ARG A 200 0.99 -31.88 19.12
C ARG A 200 1.17 -31.26 20.52
N LYS A 201 2.10 -31.83 21.31
CA LYS A 201 2.53 -31.20 22.58
C LYS A 201 2.92 -29.72 22.27
N ARG A 202 2.54 -28.82 23.17
CA ARG A 202 2.72 -27.36 22.97
C ARG A 202 4.14 -26.98 22.56
N SER A 203 5.17 -27.67 23.04
CA SER A 203 6.58 -27.43 22.70
C SER A 203 6.95 -27.82 21.26
N ALA A 204 6.20 -28.75 20.64
CA ALA A 204 6.42 -29.21 19.28
C ALA A 204 5.37 -28.71 18.28
N GLN A 205 4.46 -27.85 18.73
CA GLN A 205 3.43 -27.28 17.90
C GLN A 205 4.06 -26.41 16.81
N ARG A 206 3.61 -26.63 15.56
CA ARG A 206 4.05 -25.83 14.44
C ARG A 206 3.01 -24.76 14.11
N VAL A 207 3.50 -23.61 13.71
CA VAL A 207 2.67 -22.48 13.31
C VAL A 207 3.12 -21.98 11.94
N SER A 208 2.15 -21.62 11.11
CA SER A 208 2.37 -21.04 9.80
C SER A 208 1.53 -19.79 9.60
N LEU A 209 1.92 -18.94 8.66
CA LEU A 209 1.10 -17.80 8.28
C LEU A 209 -0.06 -18.25 7.38
N ASN A 210 -1.26 -17.76 7.65
CA ASN A 210 -2.43 -17.93 6.79
C ASN A 210 -2.61 -16.77 5.79
N VAL A 211 -1.72 -15.79 5.85
CA VAL A 211 -1.71 -14.61 4.99
C VAL A 211 -0.36 -14.53 4.27
N PRO A 212 -0.29 -13.88 3.11
CA PRO A 212 0.98 -13.70 2.41
C PRO A 212 2.02 -13.04 3.32
N ARG A 213 3.22 -13.59 3.35
CA ARG A 213 4.34 -13.07 4.16
C ARG A 213 4.62 -11.60 3.88
N ASP A 214 4.50 -11.23 2.61
CA ASP A 214 4.77 -9.86 2.16
C ASP A 214 3.75 -8.86 2.68
N ASP A 215 2.51 -9.26 2.87
CA ASP A 215 1.46 -8.41 3.43
C ASP A 215 1.73 -8.13 4.92
N VAL A 216 2.20 -9.15 5.66
CA VAL A 216 2.65 -8.96 7.05
C VAL A 216 3.81 -7.99 7.13
N VAL A 217 4.83 -8.16 6.28
CA VAL A 217 5.99 -7.26 6.22
C VAL A 217 5.58 -5.84 5.84
N TYR A 218 4.65 -5.70 4.90
CA TYR A 218 4.13 -4.40 4.49
C TYR A 218 3.39 -3.71 5.63
N ALA A 219 2.47 -4.40 6.31
CA ALA A 219 1.72 -3.85 7.43
C ALA A 219 2.63 -3.38 8.57
N LEU A 220 3.65 -4.18 8.91
CA LEU A 220 4.64 -3.83 9.92
C LEU A 220 5.41 -2.56 9.56
N LYS A 221 5.95 -2.47 8.33
CA LYS A 221 6.68 -1.30 7.82
C LYS A 221 5.80 -0.05 7.71
N GLN A 222 4.56 -0.21 7.26
CA GLN A 222 3.63 0.91 7.09
C GLN A 222 3.37 1.61 8.42
N ARG A 223 3.22 0.84 9.49
CA ARG A 223 2.97 1.38 10.82
C ARG A 223 4.19 2.07 11.43
N GLU A 224 5.39 1.55 11.22
CA GLU A 224 6.64 2.23 11.60
C GLU A 224 6.75 3.59 10.89
N ASN A 225 6.49 3.64 9.59
CA ASN A 225 6.49 4.86 8.80
C ASN A 225 5.42 5.86 9.28
N ASN A 226 4.23 5.38 9.64
CA ASN A 226 3.16 6.23 10.15
C ASN A 226 3.48 6.76 11.55
N ALA A 227 4.07 5.96 12.41
CA ALA A 227 4.53 6.38 13.74
C ALA A 227 5.65 7.43 13.63
N ALA A 228 6.62 7.23 12.73
CA ALA A 228 7.68 8.21 12.48
C ALA A 228 7.13 9.54 11.94
N LYS A 229 6.16 9.49 11.03
CA LYS A 229 5.48 10.70 10.52
C LYS A 229 4.70 11.43 11.60
N ALA A 230 3.97 10.69 12.45
CA ALA A 230 3.23 11.27 13.57
C ALA A 230 4.16 11.92 14.59
N ALA A 231 5.28 11.28 14.92
CA ALA A 231 6.31 11.85 15.78
C ALA A 231 6.94 13.13 15.19
N ALA A 232 7.25 13.13 13.90
CA ALA A 232 7.78 14.30 13.20
C ALA A 232 6.76 15.46 13.14
N ALA A 233 5.47 15.17 12.96
CA ALA A 233 4.41 16.17 13.01
C ALA A 233 4.25 16.76 14.41
N ALA A 234 4.25 15.93 15.45
CA ALA A 234 4.18 16.38 16.83
C ALA A 234 5.37 17.27 17.25
N MET A 235 6.58 16.97 16.74
CA MET A 235 7.76 17.81 16.96
C MET A 235 7.62 19.17 16.27
N LYS A 236 7.06 19.22 15.06
CA LYS A 236 6.80 20.48 14.35
C LYS A 236 5.77 21.35 15.08
N GLU A 237 4.70 20.77 15.62
CA GLU A 237 3.71 21.51 16.42
C GLU A 237 4.30 22.06 17.71
N LYS A 238 5.15 21.29 18.40
CA LYS A 238 5.84 21.76 19.60
C LYS A 238 6.84 22.86 19.27
N GLY A 239 7.59 22.76 18.18
CA GLY A 239 8.53 23.81 17.72
C GLY A 239 7.83 25.11 17.30
N LEU A 240 6.61 25.04 16.79
CA LEU A 240 5.82 26.22 16.45
C LEU A 240 5.28 26.94 17.70
N LYS A 241 4.91 26.19 18.74
CA LYS A 241 4.44 26.78 20.02
C LYS A 241 5.54 27.44 20.83
N THR A 242 6.78 26.94 20.76
CA THR A 242 7.94 27.58 21.42
C THR A 242 8.41 28.85 20.70
N GLY A 243 8.19 28.96 19.38
CA GLY A 243 8.51 30.18 18.62
C GLY A 243 7.49 31.32 18.75
N ALA A 244 6.27 31.04 19.24
CA ALA A 244 5.23 32.04 19.44
C ALA A 244 5.28 32.69 20.83
N VAL A 245 5.80 32.01 21.84
CA VAL A 245 5.90 32.54 23.22
C VAL A 245 7.04 33.50 23.42
N SER A 246 8.09 33.43 22.58
CA SER A 246 9.26 34.35 22.70
C SER A 246 9.09 35.69 22.03
N LYS A 247 7.96 36.04 21.43
CA LYS A 247 7.68 37.35 20.80
C LYS A 247 6.80 38.28 21.61
N GLU A 248 6.20 37.80 22.71
CA GLU A 248 5.33 38.65 23.56
C GLU A 248 6.00 39.14 24.85
N GLU A 249 7.26 38.78 25.12
CA GLU A 249 7.98 39.24 26.32
C GLU A 249 8.96 40.43 26.07
N PHE A 250 8.92 41.04 24.87
CA PHE A 250 9.69 42.24 24.54
C PHE A 250 8.82 43.26 23.77
N ALA A 251 7.78 43.78 24.46
CA ALA A 251 7.09 45.00 24.08
C ALA A 251 6.75 45.81 25.32
#